data_8b99f6d06fabde385427c0269599dad8
#
_entry.id   8b99f6d06fabde385427c0269599dad8
#
_cell.length_a   1.000
_cell.length_b   1.000
_cell.length_c   1.000
_cell.angle_alpha   90.00
_cell.angle_beta   90.00
_cell.angle_gamma   90.00
#
_symmetry.space_group_name_H-M   'P 1'
#
loop_
_entity.id
_entity.type
_entity.pdbx_description
1 polymer ?
#
loop_
_entity_poly.entity_id
_entity_poly.type
_entity_poly.pdbx_seq_one_letter_code
_entity_poly.pdbx_strand_id
1 'polypeptide(L)'
;MKSIITIVAITLFGFLPVTFVHGQTSPKAAAGEKQAATAGAGKRTDVYHVHFAKAALGKALQLGDWLKTPDPTNPMPDHFIVLRHQDGDAWDYVVITHLGPKATVEAAGTAVPPDKRDLSAWHTDTFVNGPSWEEFTRAMGIDADSKSKTTGSAYSVSYYRPAPGHREQLEKMLGEVPSAPSDTTAGNVLMQHLEGSNWTFLTIARYNSWDDFAKGEKNSVADTTKKDSPWSRLRDHTDFHTDTLTDRIAP
;
A
#
# COMPACT_ATOMS: atom_id res chain seq x y z
N MET A 1 41.44 -13.71 43.25
CA MET A 1 41.50 -14.78 44.24
C MET A 1 40.19 -14.82 44.99
N LYS A 2 39.57 -15.94 45.10
CA LYS A 2 38.30 -16.37 45.69
C LYS A 2 37.11 -16.32 44.75
N SER A 3 36.88 -17.45 44.10
CA SER A 3 35.65 -17.89 43.44
C SER A 3 34.56 -18.09 44.48
N ILE A 4 33.34 -17.66 44.15
CA ILE A 4 32.12 -18.08 44.82
C ILE A 4 31.19 -18.67 43.79
N ILE A 5 30.98 -19.97 43.90
CA ILE A 5 30.01 -20.77 43.15
C ILE A 5 28.70 -20.68 43.91
N THR A 6 27.64 -20.21 43.28
CA THR A 6 26.30 -20.28 43.85
C THR A 6 25.45 -21.25 43.02
N ILE A 7 25.04 -22.33 43.66
CA ILE A 7 24.13 -23.35 43.19
C ILE A 7 22.71 -22.82 43.38
N VAL A 8 21.89 -22.85 42.31
CA VAL A 8 20.44 -22.60 42.42
C VAL A 8 19.68 -23.89 42.14
N ALA A 9 18.85 -24.23 43.09
CA ALA A 9 18.04 -25.43 43.14
C ALA A 9 16.83 -25.37 42.17
N ILE A 10 16.57 -26.51 41.55
CA ILE A 10 15.39 -26.78 40.72
C ILE A 10 14.23 -27.17 41.61
N THR A 11 13.11 -26.42 41.53
CA THR A 11 11.87 -26.83 42.18
C THR A 11 10.84 -27.25 41.09
N LEU A 12 10.54 -28.54 41.10
CA LEU A 12 9.41 -29.14 40.34
C LEU A 12 8.10 -28.70 41.00
N PHE A 13 7.15 -28.20 40.21
CA PHE A 13 5.76 -28.12 40.64
C PHE A 13 4.85 -28.82 39.62
N GLY A 14 3.94 -29.60 40.24
CA GLY A 14 3.17 -30.64 39.63
C GLY A 14 1.97 -30.16 38.78
N PHE A 15 1.56 -31.04 37.92
CA PHE A 15 0.35 -31.00 37.10
C PHE A 15 -0.92 -31.19 37.93
N LEU A 16 -1.89 -30.29 37.75
CA LEU A 16 -3.30 -30.54 38.09
C LEU A 16 -4.16 -30.46 36.81
N PRO A 17 -5.09 -31.38 36.61
CA PRO A 17 -5.95 -31.37 35.43
C PRO A 17 -7.10 -30.36 35.60
N VAL A 18 -7.31 -29.48 34.61
CA VAL A 18 -8.44 -28.58 34.52
C VAL A 18 -9.51 -29.23 33.67
N THR A 19 -10.65 -29.53 34.28
CA THR A 19 -11.87 -30.02 33.64
C THR A 19 -12.53 -28.94 32.80
N PHE A 20 -12.76 -29.23 31.50
CA PHE A 20 -13.52 -28.37 30.59
C PHE A 20 -15.02 -28.46 30.90
N VAL A 21 -15.62 -27.33 31.29
CA VAL A 21 -17.07 -27.16 31.29
C VAL A 21 -17.47 -26.53 29.96
N HIS A 22 -18.21 -27.26 29.13
CA HIS A 22 -18.84 -26.76 27.92
C HIS A 22 -20.05 -25.90 28.27
N GLY A 23 -19.89 -24.57 28.20
CA GLY A 23 -21.00 -23.63 28.15
C GLY A 23 -21.17 -23.11 26.74
N GLN A 24 -22.09 -23.67 25.95
CA GLN A 24 -22.53 -23.09 24.69
C GLN A 24 -23.38 -21.85 24.98
N THR A 25 -22.79 -20.66 24.82
CA THR A 25 -23.54 -19.43 24.61
C THR A 25 -23.34 -19.00 23.16
N SER A 26 -24.40 -19.05 22.35
CA SER A 26 -24.44 -18.50 21.01
C SER A 26 -24.03 -17.03 21.03
N PRO A 27 -23.06 -16.57 20.23
CA PRO A 27 -22.74 -15.16 20.14
C PRO A 27 -23.86 -14.44 19.39
N LYS A 28 -24.46 -13.49 20.05
CA LYS A 28 -25.33 -12.46 19.48
C LYS A 28 -24.53 -11.75 18.38
N ALA A 29 -25.05 -11.73 17.16
CA ALA A 29 -24.43 -11.07 16.01
C ALA A 29 -24.07 -9.62 16.38
N ALA A 30 -22.78 -9.34 16.47
CA ALA A 30 -22.25 -8.00 16.58
C ALA A 30 -22.42 -7.29 15.23
N ALA A 31 -22.89 -6.06 15.28
CA ALA A 31 -23.10 -5.19 14.13
C ALA A 31 -21.78 -5.03 13.35
N GLY A 32 -21.88 -5.18 12.01
CA GLY A 32 -20.78 -5.31 11.08
C GLY A 32 -19.61 -4.35 11.29
N GLU A 33 -18.47 -4.90 11.70
CA GLU A 33 -17.19 -4.28 11.51
C GLU A 33 -16.96 -4.19 9.99
N LYS A 34 -16.78 -2.97 9.48
CA LYS A 34 -16.38 -2.74 8.09
C LYS A 34 -14.97 -3.29 7.91
N GLN A 35 -14.87 -4.47 7.34
CA GLN A 35 -13.60 -5.06 6.93
C GLN A 35 -12.97 -4.17 5.86
N ALA A 36 -11.67 -3.87 5.99
CA ALA A 36 -10.93 -3.12 4.98
C ALA A 36 -10.99 -3.84 3.62
N ALA A 37 -11.23 -3.07 2.56
CA ALA A 37 -11.20 -3.61 1.21
C ALA A 37 -9.76 -3.81 0.76
N THR A 38 -9.37 -5.04 0.42
CA THR A 38 -8.05 -5.38 -0.10
C THR A 38 -8.18 -5.87 -1.53
N ALA A 39 -7.44 -5.23 -2.43
CA ALA A 39 -7.32 -5.62 -3.81
C ALA A 39 -5.85 -5.99 -4.14
N GLY A 40 -5.66 -7.06 -4.88
CA GLY A 40 -4.32 -7.49 -5.30
C GLY A 40 -3.70 -8.63 -4.51
N ALA A 41 -4.31 -9.06 -3.39
CA ALA A 41 -3.99 -10.35 -2.76
C ALA A 41 -4.53 -11.53 -3.60
N GLY A 42 -5.51 -11.26 -4.48
CA GLY A 42 -6.12 -12.19 -5.40
C GLY A 42 -5.48 -12.20 -6.79
N LYS A 43 -6.30 -12.43 -7.81
CA LYS A 43 -5.85 -12.50 -9.20
C LYS A 43 -5.52 -11.12 -9.74
N ARG A 44 -4.27 -10.92 -10.18
CA ARG A 44 -3.83 -9.71 -10.89
C ARG A 44 -4.13 -9.88 -12.38
N THR A 45 -5.18 -9.24 -12.85
CA THR A 45 -5.69 -9.39 -14.23
C THR A 45 -5.32 -8.24 -15.13
N ASP A 46 -5.07 -7.07 -14.56
CA ASP A 46 -4.95 -5.82 -15.29
C ASP A 46 -3.55 -5.22 -15.19
N VAL A 47 -3.18 -4.48 -16.21
CA VAL A 47 -1.91 -3.76 -16.29
C VAL A 47 -2.16 -2.29 -15.96
N TYR A 48 -1.24 -1.74 -15.20
CA TYR A 48 -1.21 -0.31 -14.87
C TYR A 48 0.14 0.26 -15.23
N HIS A 49 0.12 1.53 -15.65
CA HIS A 49 1.30 2.37 -15.77
C HIS A 49 1.41 3.23 -14.51
N VAL A 50 2.56 3.19 -13.86
CA VAL A 50 2.88 3.98 -12.66
C VAL A 50 3.97 4.96 -13.04
N HIS A 51 3.63 6.24 -13.03
CA HIS A 51 4.49 7.36 -13.39
C HIS A 51 4.81 8.21 -12.16
N PHE A 52 6.06 8.16 -11.70
CA PHE A 52 6.57 9.03 -10.65
C PHE A 52 7.20 10.26 -11.28
N ALA A 53 6.85 11.44 -10.82
CA ALA A 53 7.35 12.69 -11.36
C ALA A 53 7.84 13.65 -10.28
N LYS A 54 8.98 14.28 -10.53
CA LYS A 54 9.51 15.39 -9.76
C LYS A 54 9.34 16.68 -10.54
N ALA A 55 8.69 17.68 -9.94
CA ALA A 55 8.54 18.98 -10.56
C ALA A 55 9.88 19.73 -10.69
N ALA A 56 10.04 20.47 -11.77
CA ALA A 56 11.08 21.48 -11.86
C ALA A 56 10.85 22.60 -10.82
N LEU A 57 11.90 23.31 -10.44
CA LEU A 57 11.82 24.38 -9.44
C LEU A 57 10.74 25.40 -9.79
N GLY A 58 9.82 25.65 -8.88
CA GLY A 58 8.71 26.56 -9.04
C GLY A 58 7.58 26.06 -9.95
N LYS A 59 7.59 24.79 -10.40
CA LYS A 59 6.63 24.22 -11.34
C LYS A 59 5.67 23.20 -10.70
N ALA A 60 5.73 22.97 -9.39
CA ALA A 60 4.95 21.92 -8.75
C ALA A 60 3.44 22.04 -9.03
N LEU A 61 2.84 23.21 -8.87
CA LEU A 61 1.41 23.40 -9.14
C LEU A 61 1.06 23.17 -10.61
N GLN A 62 1.89 23.70 -11.53
CA GLN A 62 1.67 23.53 -12.97
C GLN A 62 1.77 22.06 -13.40
N LEU A 63 2.74 21.32 -12.84
CA LEU A 63 2.87 19.88 -13.08
C LEU A 63 1.64 19.15 -12.55
N GLY A 64 1.22 19.40 -11.32
CA GLY A 64 0.04 18.80 -10.72
C GLY A 64 -1.24 19.08 -11.52
N ASP A 65 -1.42 20.30 -12.03
CA ASP A 65 -2.57 20.66 -12.85
C ASP A 65 -2.57 19.94 -14.21
N TRP A 66 -1.39 19.78 -14.80
CA TRP A 66 -1.25 18.99 -16.03
C TRP A 66 -1.54 17.50 -15.82
N LEU A 67 -0.98 16.91 -14.75
CA LEU A 67 -1.14 15.49 -14.45
C LEU A 67 -2.59 15.09 -14.13
N LYS A 68 -3.44 16.03 -13.72
CA LYS A 68 -4.89 15.80 -13.53
C LYS A 68 -5.68 15.67 -14.83
N THR A 69 -5.07 16.00 -15.95
CA THR A 69 -5.73 15.92 -17.27
C THR A 69 -5.66 14.50 -17.80
N PRO A 70 -6.79 13.86 -18.14
CA PRO A 70 -6.80 12.56 -18.77
C PRO A 70 -5.96 12.55 -20.06
N ASP A 71 -5.22 11.46 -20.28
CA ASP A 71 -4.53 11.24 -21.56
C ASP A 71 -5.49 10.54 -22.53
N PRO A 72 -5.97 11.22 -23.56
CA PRO A 72 -6.93 10.64 -24.51
C PRO A 72 -6.36 9.52 -25.37
N THR A 73 -5.04 9.31 -25.32
CA THR A 73 -4.37 8.23 -26.06
C THR A 73 -4.30 6.92 -25.27
N ASN A 74 -4.58 6.96 -23.97
CA ASN A 74 -4.68 5.76 -23.17
C ASN A 74 -5.94 4.96 -23.56
N PRO A 75 -5.90 3.62 -23.49
CA PRO A 75 -7.08 2.78 -23.73
C PRO A 75 -8.25 3.10 -22.80
N MET A 76 -7.98 3.57 -21.60
CA MET A 76 -8.94 3.92 -20.55
C MET A 76 -8.60 5.31 -19.99
N PRO A 77 -8.88 6.41 -20.72
CA PRO A 77 -8.37 7.74 -20.38
C PRO A 77 -8.85 8.26 -19.03
N ASP A 78 -10.04 7.86 -18.57
CA ASP A 78 -10.61 8.29 -17.29
C ASP A 78 -10.25 7.35 -16.12
N HIS A 79 -9.53 6.26 -16.39
CA HIS A 79 -9.13 5.28 -15.38
C HIS A 79 -7.73 5.59 -14.82
N PHE A 80 -7.63 6.65 -14.06
CA PHE A 80 -6.37 7.00 -13.39
C PHE A 80 -6.61 7.64 -12.03
N ILE A 81 -5.56 7.69 -11.21
CA ILE A 81 -5.51 8.53 -10.01
C ILE A 81 -4.22 9.32 -9.98
N VAL A 82 -4.25 10.48 -9.34
CA VAL A 82 -3.06 11.29 -9.07
C VAL A 82 -2.93 11.48 -7.57
N LEU A 83 -1.82 11.02 -7.03
CA LEU A 83 -1.47 11.21 -5.63
C LEU A 83 -0.34 12.24 -5.54
N ARG A 84 -0.50 13.23 -4.66
CA ARG A 84 0.49 14.27 -4.37
C ARG A 84 1.26 13.91 -3.13
N HIS A 85 2.57 13.98 -3.21
CA HIS A 85 3.49 13.76 -2.09
C HIS A 85 3.25 14.74 -0.94
N GLN A 86 3.29 14.21 0.28
CA GLN A 86 3.28 14.98 1.52
C GLN A 86 4.56 14.74 2.33
N ASP A 87 5.01 13.49 2.43
CA ASP A 87 6.23 13.12 3.13
C ASP A 87 6.76 11.78 2.61
N GLY A 88 8.07 11.54 2.64
CA GLY A 88 8.74 10.29 2.24
C GLY A 88 9.76 10.47 1.12
N ASP A 89 9.54 9.87 -0.04
CA ASP A 89 10.47 9.78 -1.17
C ASP A 89 10.66 11.12 -1.91
N ALA A 90 11.53 11.14 -2.91
CA ALA A 90 11.98 12.38 -3.59
C ALA A 90 11.05 12.89 -4.71
N TRP A 91 10.04 12.15 -5.13
CA TRP A 91 9.08 12.59 -6.14
C TRP A 91 7.99 13.52 -5.56
N ASP A 92 7.29 14.28 -6.40
CA ASP A 92 6.20 15.17 -5.98
C ASP A 92 4.82 14.61 -6.31
N TYR A 93 4.72 13.79 -7.35
CA TYR A 93 3.47 13.18 -7.82
C TYR A 93 3.69 11.75 -8.26
N VAL A 94 2.67 10.92 -8.06
CA VAL A 94 2.55 9.64 -8.73
C VAL A 94 1.20 9.59 -9.45
N VAL A 95 1.24 9.20 -10.73
CA VAL A 95 0.05 8.90 -11.53
C VAL A 95 -0.03 7.39 -11.73
N ILE A 96 -1.18 6.82 -11.45
CA ILE A 96 -1.44 5.41 -11.63
C ILE A 96 -2.57 5.29 -12.63
N THR A 97 -2.24 4.86 -13.85
CA THR A 97 -3.16 4.77 -14.99
C THR A 97 -3.47 3.32 -15.29
N HIS A 98 -4.74 2.98 -15.32
CA HIS A 98 -5.21 1.66 -15.73
C HIS A 98 -5.15 1.53 -17.26
N LEU A 99 -4.51 0.47 -17.74
CA LEU A 99 -4.35 0.20 -19.16
C LEU A 99 -5.28 -0.92 -19.67
N GLY A 100 -6.01 -1.57 -18.77
CA GLY A 100 -6.89 -2.68 -19.08
C GLY A 100 -6.25 -4.05 -18.86
N PRO A 101 -6.95 -5.12 -19.26
CA PRO A 101 -6.43 -6.47 -19.16
C PRO A 101 -5.12 -6.62 -19.96
N LYS A 102 -4.21 -7.43 -19.45
CA LYS A 102 -2.88 -7.63 -20.06
C LYS A 102 -2.90 -7.96 -21.56
N ALA A 103 -3.95 -8.63 -22.01
CA ALA A 103 -4.09 -9.00 -23.43
C ALA A 103 -4.39 -7.80 -24.37
N THR A 104 -4.76 -6.64 -23.82
CA THR A 104 -5.12 -5.43 -24.62
C THR A 104 -4.01 -4.37 -24.62
N VAL A 105 -2.94 -4.56 -23.84
CA VAL A 105 -1.87 -3.56 -23.71
C VAL A 105 -0.81 -3.80 -24.78
N GLU A 106 -1.00 -3.23 -25.95
CA GLU A 106 -0.02 -3.16 -27.05
C GLU A 106 0.23 -1.72 -27.54
N ALA A 107 -0.26 -0.72 -26.81
CA ALA A 107 -0.23 0.66 -27.28
C ALA A 107 1.15 1.30 -27.10
N ALA A 108 1.68 1.88 -28.17
CA ALA A 108 2.80 2.80 -28.11
C ALA A 108 2.35 4.08 -27.37
N GLY A 109 3.10 4.49 -26.36
CA GLY A 109 2.83 5.74 -25.65
C GLY A 109 2.95 6.96 -26.54
N THR A 110 2.19 8.00 -26.24
CA THR A 110 2.29 9.29 -26.93
C THR A 110 3.44 10.10 -26.39
N ALA A 111 4.20 10.72 -27.27
CA ALA A 111 5.29 11.62 -26.85
C ALA A 111 4.73 12.81 -26.05
N VAL A 112 5.35 13.11 -24.92
CA VAL A 112 5.03 14.30 -24.11
C VAL A 112 5.19 15.57 -24.96
N PRO A 113 4.17 16.46 -25.02
CA PRO A 113 4.26 17.72 -25.74
C PRO A 113 5.47 18.55 -25.27
N PRO A 114 6.17 19.26 -26.17
CA PRO A 114 7.38 20.02 -25.83
C PRO A 114 7.20 21.02 -24.68
N ASP A 115 6.06 21.70 -24.65
CA ASP A 115 5.71 22.69 -23.62
C ASP A 115 5.45 22.05 -22.22
N LYS A 116 5.30 20.75 -22.16
CA LYS A 116 5.09 19.98 -20.92
C LYS A 116 6.37 19.32 -20.40
N ARG A 117 7.37 19.14 -21.25
CA ARG A 117 8.64 18.49 -20.85
C ARG A 117 9.37 19.26 -19.75
N ASP A 118 9.31 20.58 -19.79
CA ASP A 118 10.00 21.46 -18.83
C ASP A 118 9.27 21.57 -17.46
N LEU A 119 8.14 20.89 -17.28
CA LEU A 119 7.43 20.83 -16.00
C LEU A 119 8.06 19.85 -15.04
N SER A 120 8.66 18.78 -15.55
CA SER A 120 9.33 17.74 -14.76
C SER A 120 10.84 17.94 -14.76
N ALA A 121 11.47 17.83 -13.58
CA ALA A 121 12.91 17.73 -13.48
C ALA A 121 13.37 16.31 -13.86
N TRP A 122 12.59 15.30 -13.47
CA TRP A 122 12.74 13.91 -13.86
C TRP A 122 11.41 13.16 -13.68
N HIS A 123 11.30 12.02 -14.30
CA HIS A 123 10.22 11.05 -14.10
C HIS A 123 10.76 9.62 -14.21
N THR A 124 10.02 8.68 -13.68
CA THR A 124 10.26 7.24 -13.83
C THR A 124 8.94 6.57 -14.18
N ASP A 125 8.98 5.75 -15.21
CA ASP A 125 7.84 4.98 -15.69
C ASP A 125 8.01 3.51 -15.37
N THR A 126 6.94 2.88 -14.91
CA THR A 126 6.94 1.48 -14.55
C THR A 126 5.60 0.84 -14.91
N PHE A 127 5.64 -0.41 -15.35
CA PHE A 127 4.45 -1.21 -15.59
C PHE A 127 4.28 -2.25 -14.50
N VAL A 128 3.06 -2.40 -14.01
CA VAL A 128 2.71 -3.34 -12.96
C VAL A 128 1.45 -4.14 -13.30
N ASN A 129 1.39 -5.37 -12.81
CA ASN A 129 0.15 -6.13 -12.73
C ASN A 129 -0.58 -5.77 -11.45
N GLY A 130 -1.87 -5.47 -11.56
CA GLY A 130 -2.75 -5.15 -10.45
C GLY A 130 -4.09 -5.86 -10.52
N PRO A 131 -4.98 -5.56 -9.57
CA PRO A 131 -6.35 -6.07 -9.57
C PRO A 131 -7.15 -5.50 -10.76
N SER A 132 -8.39 -5.95 -10.93
CA SER A 132 -9.32 -5.28 -11.85
C SER A 132 -9.56 -3.82 -11.44
N TRP A 133 -9.92 -2.97 -12.41
CA TRP A 133 -10.22 -1.56 -12.09
C TRP A 133 -11.34 -1.41 -11.05
N GLU A 134 -12.35 -2.28 -11.10
CA GLU A 134 -13.43 -2.29 -10.11
C GLU A 134 -12.90 -2.56 -8.68
N GLU A 135 -12.02 -3.54 -8.52
CA GLU A 135 -11.42 -3.85 -7.21
C GLU A 135 -10.48 -2.72 -6.75
N PHE A 136 -9.71 -2.14 -7.69
CA PHE A 136 -8.84 -1.01 -7.43
C PHE A 136 -9.63 0.19 -6.91
N THR A 137 -10.68 0.61 -7.62
CA THR A 137 -11.51 1.77 -7.24
C THR A 137 -12.21 1.56 -5.90
N ARG A 138 -12.70 0.36 -5.64
CA ARG A 138 -13.29 0.00 -4.35
C ARG A 138 -12.28 0.14 -3.21
N ALA A 139 -11.06 -0.38 -3.39
CA ALA A 139 -10.00 -0.27 -2.37
C ALA A 139 -9.58 1.19 -2.16
N MET A 140 -9.46 1.96 -3.24
CA MET A 140 -9.04 3.36 -3.19
C MET A 140 -10.15 4.32 -2.78
N GLY A 141 -11.39 3.85 -2.57
CA GLY A 141 -12.52 4.68 -2.17
C GLY A 141 -12.95 5.65 -3.27
N ILE A 142 -12.83 5.22 -4.53
CA ILE A 142 -13.31 5.96 -5.69
C ILE A 142 -14.72 5.46 -6.01
N ASP A 143 -15.70 6.35 -6.01
CA ASP A 143 -17.07 6.01 -6.41
C ASP A 143 -17.17 5.94 -7.93
N ALA A 144 -18.24 5.31 -8.43
CA ALA A 144 -18.54 5.29 -9.86
C ALA A 144 -18.68 6.71 -10.46
N ASP A 145 -19.02 7.69 -9.64
CA ASP A 145 -19.14 9.10 -10.03
C ASP A 145 -17.82 9.89 -9.90
N SER A 146 -16.73 9.25 -9.51
CA SER A 146 -15.33 9.73 -9.39
C SER A 146 -15.10 11.19 -8.93
N LYS A 147 -16.15 11.98 -8.76
CA LYS A 147 -16.14 13.40 -8.39
C LYS A 147 -16.14 13.63 -6.89
N SER A 148 -16.39 12.59 -6.11
CA SER A 148 -16.63 12.76 -4.70
C SER A 148 -15.47 12.24 -3.85
N LYS A 149 -15.00 13.09 -2.96
CA LYS A 149 -14.32 12.71 -1.72
C LYS A 149 -12.84 12.32 -1.80
N THR A 150 -12.07 13.00 -2.62
CA THR A 150 -10.62 13.01 -2.47
C THR A 150 -10.18 13.78 -1.23
N THR A 151 -10.99 14.72 -0.78
CA THR A 151 -10.66 15.63 0.32
C THR A 151 -10.66 14.87 1.65
N GLY A 152 -9.53 14.89 2.34
CA GLY A 152 -9.39 14.36 3.69
C GLY A 152 -8.89 12.91 3.79
N SER A 153 -8.86 12.13 2.71
CA SER A 153 -8.24 10.79 2.73
C SER A 153 -6.71 10.91 2.63
N ALA A 154 -6.02 10.06 3.40
CA ALA A 154 -4.59 9.88 3.30
C ALA A 154 -4.28 8.56 2.59
N TYR A 155 -3.17 8.53 1.85
CA TYR A 155 -2.68 7.32 1.19
C TYR A 155 -1.20 7.13 1.51
N SER A 156 -0.80 5.87 1.72
CA SER A 156 0.61 5.48 1.77
C SER A 156 0.93 4.69 0.51
N VAL A 157 1.87 5.19 -0.27
CA VAL A 157 2.43 4.51 -1.44
C VAL A 157 3.76 3.90 -1.04
N SER A 158 3.84 2.58 -1.10
CA SER A 158 5.03 1.85 -0.65
C SER A 158 5.49 0.89 -1.72
N TYR A 159 6.81 0.83 -1.97
CA TYR A 159 7.36 -0.18 -2.86
C TYR A 159 8.47 -0.98 -2.18
N TYR A 160 8.55 -2.26 -2.55
CA TYR A 160 9.33 -3.26 -1.83
C TYR A 160 10.19 -4.09 -2.77
N ARG A 161 11.39 -4.41 -2.31
CA ARG A 161 12.22 -5.46 -2.87
C ARG A 161 12.37 -6.57 -1.81
N PRO A 162 12.00 -7.82 -2.15
CA PRO A 162 12.17 -8.93 -1.22
C PRO A 162 13.64 -9.24 -0.99
N ALA A 163 13.98 -9.69 0.21
CA ALA A 163 15.25 -10.33 0.46
C ALA A 163 15.39 -11.60 -0.42
N PRO A 164 16.61 -12.00 -0.80
CA PRO A 164 16.83 -13.20 -1.59
C PRO A 164 16.13 -14.43 -1.00
N GLY A 165 15.27 -15.08 -1.80
CA GLY A 165 14.48 -16.25 -1.38
C GLY A 165 13.19 -15.96 -0.61
N HIS A 166 12.87 -14.69 -0.30
CA HIS A 166 11.71 -14.32 0.53
C HIS A 166 10.52 -13.72 -0.26
N ARG A 167 10.52 -13.83 -1.58
CA ARG A 167 9.49 -13.21 -2.44
C ARG A 167 8.07 -13.64 -2.07
N GLU A 168 7.84 -14.94 -1.95
CA GLU A 168 6.49 -15.49 -1.68
C GLU A 168 5.99 -15.10 -0.28
N GLN A 169 6.88 -15.12 0.71
CA GLN A 169 6.56 -14.73 2.08
C GLN A 169 6.19 -13.25 2.15
N LEU A 170 6.97 -12.38 1.48
CA LEU A 170 6.68 -10.95 1.41
C LEU A 170 5.37 -10.68 0.69
N GLU A 171 5.13 -11.33 -0.46
CA GLU A 171 3.89 -11.18 -1.23
C GLU A 171 2.67 -11.56 -0.40
N LYS A 172 2.73 -12.70 0.30
CA LYS A 172 1.68 -13.14 1.20
C LYS A 172 1.40 -12.11 2.29
N MET A 173 2.46 -11.62 2.94
CA MET A 173 2.33 -10.64 4.02
C MET A 173 1.72 -9.32 3.53
N LEU A 174 2.16 -8.79 2.38
CA LEU A 174 1.63 -7.55 1.80
C LEU A 174 0.17 -7.69 1.33
N GLY A 175 -0.26 -8.91 1.02
CA GLY A 175 -1.64 -9.25 0.64
C GLY A 175 -2.54 -9.61 1.83
N GLU A 176 -2.02 -9.67 3.05
CA GLU A 176 -2.84 -9.94 4.24
C GLU A 176 -3.86 -8.82 4.46
N VAL A 177 -5.10 -9.20 4.71
CA VAL A 177 -6.15 -8.24 5.08
C VAL A 177 -5.90 -7.80 6.51
N PRO A 178 -5.88 -6.50 6.80
CA PRO A 178 -5.81 -6.01 8.16
C PRO A 178 -6.93 -6.60 9.02
N SER A 179 -6.57 -7.25 10.11
CA SER A 179 -7.53 -7.96 10.98
C SER A 179 -7.52 -7.46 12.43
N ALA A 180 -6.54 -6.64 12.79
CA ALA A 180 -6.47 -6.09 14.14
C ALA A 180 -7.45 -4.91 14.29
N PRO A 181 -8.21 -4.82 15.39
CA PRO A 181 -9.08 -3.66 15.66
C PRO A 181 -8.33 -2.33 15.75
N SER A 182 -7.00 -2.40 15.94
CA SER A 182 -6.10 -1.24 15.97
C SER A 182 -5.68 -0.76 14.58
N ASP A 183 -5.90 -1.56 13.53
CA ASP A 183 -5.61 -1.18 12.16
C ASP A 183 -6.71 -0.25 11.62
N THR A 184 -6.30 0.89 11.12
CA THR A 184 -7.19 1.93 10.60
C THR A 184 -7.17 1.99 9.07
N THR A 185 -6.49 1.06 8.42
CA THR A 185 -6.45 0.95 6.96
C THR A 185 -7.85 0.66 6.42
N ALA A 186 -8.32 1.52 5.53
CA ALA A 186 -9.65 1.44 4.93
C ALA A 186 -9.67 0.74 3.57
N GLY A 187 -8.51 0.59 2.94
CA GLY A 187 -8.32 -0.14 1.69
C GLY A 187 -6.84 -0.35 1.40
N ASN A 188 -6.53 -1.42 0.69
CA ASN A 188 -5.17 -1.73 0.27
C ASN A 188 -5.18 -2.34 -1.13
N VAL A 189 -4.22 -1.93 -1.97
CA VAL A 189 -3.95 -2.51 -3.28
C VAL A 189 -2.53 -3.05 -3.28
N LEU A 190 -2.37 -4.28 -3.76
CA LEU A 190 -1.06 -4.89 -3.99
C LEU A 190 -0.85 -5.12 -5.48
N MET A 191 0.21 -4.54 -6.03
CA MET A 191 0.62 -4.66 -7.42
C MET A 191 1.99 -5.30 -7.52
N GLN A 192 2.25 -5.98 -8.64
CA GLN A 192 3.53 -6.61 -8.93
C GLN A 192 4.19 -5.94 -10.12
N HIS A 193 5.43 -5.56 -9.96
CA HIS A 193 6.28 -5.01 -11.02
C HIS A 193 6.42 -5.96 -12.22
N LEU A 194 6.36 -5.40 -13.41
CA LEU A 194 6.64 -6.07 -14.69
C LEU A 194 7.95 -5.59 -15.27
N GLU A 195 8.10 -4.28 -15.47
CA GLU A 195 9.30 -3.66 -16.03
C GLU A 195 9.42 -2.18 -15.63
N GLY A 196 10.60 -1.60 -15.79
CA GLY A 196 10.85 -0.17 -15.62
C GLY A 196 11.44 0.24 -14.27
N SER A 197 11.58 -0.68 -13.29
CA SER A 197 12.08 -0.33 -11.96
C SER A 197 12.88 -1.47 -11.30
N ASN A 198 13.46 -1.19 -10.13
CA ASN A 198 14.28 -2.13 -9.35
C ASN A 198 13.59 -2.69 -8.09
N TRP A 199 12.29 -2.48 -7.93
CA TRP A 199 11.47 -3.06 -6.88
C TRP A 199 10.54 -4.14 -7.43
N THR A 200 9.91 -4.93 -6.58
CA THR A 200 9.08 -6.09 -6.98
C THR A 200 7.60 -5.86 -6.71
N PHE A 201 7.25 -5.24 -5.60
CA PHE A 201 5.87 -4.99 -5.20
C PHE A 201 5.63 -3.52 -4.93
N LEU A 202 4.44 -3.06 -5.28
CA LEU A 202 3.88 -1.76 -4.92
C LEU A 202 2.61 -1.99 -4.12
N THR A 203 2.47 -1.30 -2.99
CA THR A 203 1.19 -1.22 -2.28
C THR A 203 0.71 0.22 -2.21
N ILE A 204 -0.61 0.37 -2.17
CA ILE A 204 -1.26 1.65 -1.88
C ILE A 204 -2.27 1.38 -0.78
N ALA A 205 -1.96 1.84 0.42
CA ALA A 205 -2.88 1.78 1.55
C ALA A 205 -3.67 3.09 1.65
N ARG A 206 -4.99 2.99 1.84
CA ARG A 206 -5.89 4.13 2.02
C ARG A 206 -6.38 4.20 3.45
N TYR A 207 -6.38 5.40 3.99
CA TYR A 207 -6.99 5.79 5.27
C TYR A 207 -8.14 6.77 5.00
N ASN A 208 -9.25 6.67 5.74
CA ASN A 208 -10.39 7.55 5.52
C ASN A 208 -10.10 9.01 5.92
N SER A 209 -9.11 9.22 6.78
CA SER A 209 -8.69 10.54 7.24
C SER A 209 -7.21 10.53 7.67
N TRP A 210 -6.65 11.73 7.82
CA TRP A 210 -5.34 11.94 8.43
C TRP A 210 -5.30 11.49 9.89
N ASP A 211 -6.41 11.63 10.62
CA ASP A 211 -6.54 11.15 12.00
C ASP A 211 -6.49 9.61 12.06
N ASP A 212 -7.13 8.93 11.11
CA ASP A 212 -7.05 7.47 11.01
C ASP A 212 -5.62 7.01 10.71
N PHE A 213 -4.92 7.69 9.79
CA PHE A 213 -3.52 7.43 9.53
C PHE A 213 -2.68 7.60 10.81
N ALA A 214 -2.78 8.76 11.47
CA ALA A 214 -2.01 9.03 12.68
C ALA A 214 -2.31 8.03 13.82
N LYS A 215 -3.56 7.60 13.95
CA LYS A 215 -3.96 6.57 14.91
C LYS A 215 -3.34 5.21 14.56
N GLY A 216 -3.37 4.82 13.28
CA GLY A 216 -2.73 3.60 12.79
C GLY A 216 -1.24 3.58 13.10
N GLU A 217 -0.54 4.66 12.77
CA GLU A 217 0.89 4.81 13.04
C GLU A 217 1.21 4.74 14.54
N LYS A 218 0.45 5.43 15.37
CA LYS A 218 0.61 5.35 16.83
C LYS A 218 0.47 3.93 17.35
N ASN A 219 -0.50 3.17 16.85
CA ASN A 219 -0.71 1.78 17.21
C ASN A 219 0.45 0.90 16.71
N SER A 220 0.90 1.11 15.48
CA SER A 220 2.05 0.41 14.89
C SER A 220 3.32 0.62 15.72
N VAL A 221 3.62 1.87 16.08
CA VAL A 221 4.79 2.19 16.94
C VAL A 221 4.71 1.50 18.30
N ALA A 222 3.54 1.43 18.90
CA ALA A 222 3.34 0.74 20.18
C ALA A 222 3.57 -0.78 20.08
N ASP A 223 3.44 -1.35 18.89
CA ASP A 223 3.59 -2.78 18.64
C ASP A 223 4.98 -3.17 18.11
N THR A 224 5.82 -2.22 17.67
CA THR A 224 7.12 -2.50 17.04
C THR A 224 8.07 -3.33 17.89
N THR A 225 8.03 -3.18 19.23
CA THR A 225 8.87 -3.92 20.16
C THR A 225 8.37 -5.33 20.48
N LYS A 226 7.17 -5.69 20.04
CA LYS A 226 6.61 -7.02 20.25
C LYS A 226 7.29 -8.01 19.31
N LYS A 227 7.56 -9.20 19.81
CA LYS A 227 8.04 -10.30 18.97
C LYS A 227 6.99 -10.61 17.89
N ASP A 228 7.45 -10.87 16.68
CA ASP A 228 6.62 -11.18 15.52
C ASP A 228 5.63 -10.06 15.14
N SER A 229 5.95 -8.81 15.51
CA SER A 229 5.19 -7.64 15.07
C SER A 229 5.19 -7.52 13.54
N PRO A 230 4.18 -6.88 12.92
CA PRO A 230 4.19 -6.62 11.47
C PRO A 230 5.46 -5.90 11.01
N TRP A 231 5.97 -4.96 11.82
CA TRP A 231 7.21 -4.25 11.58
C TRP A 231 8.43 -5.18 11.53
N SER A 232 8.56 -6.12 12.50
CA SER A 232 9.66 -7.10 12.54
C SER A 232 9.57 -8.05 11.34
N ARG A 233 8.38 -8.64 11.10
CA ARG A 233 8.16 -9.56 9.97
C ARG A 233 8.47 -8.92 8.61
N LEU A 234 8.12 -7.63 8.42
CA LEU A 234 8.45 -6.93 7.19
C LEU A 234 9.96 -6.90 6.94
N ARG A 235 10.75 -6.62 7.97
CA ARG A 235 12.20 -6.55 7.86
C ARG A 235 12.88 -7.90 7.67
N ASP A 236 12.25 -8.97 8.14
CA ASP A 236 12.75 -10.33 7.91
C ASP A 236 12.62 -10.77 6.45
N HIS A 237 11.72 -10.14 5.68
CA HIS A 237 11.43 -10.53 4.30
C HIS A 237 11.80 -9.47 3.25
N THR A 238 12.25 -8.29 3.68
CA THR A 238 12.47 -7.14 2.80
C THR A 238 13.93 -6.72 2.81
N ASP A 239 14.55 -6.68 1.63
CA ASP A 239 15.88 -6.09 1.42
C ASP A 239 15.81 -4.56 1.35
N PHE A 240 14.73 -4.05 0.75
CA PHE A 240 14.49 -2.61 0.61
C PHE A 240 12.99 -2.31 0.61
N HIS A 241 12.59 -1.23 1.25
CA HIS A 241 11.28 -0.62 1.06
C HIS A 241 11.37 0.89 1.28
N THR A 242 10.41 1.60 0.72
CA THR A 242 10.17 3.01 1.00
C THR A 242 8.67 3.25 1.09
N ASP A 243 8.30 4.19 1.92
CA ASP A 243 6.92 4.60 2.17
C ASP A 243 6.81 6.10 1.89
N THR A 244 5.79 6.50 1.14
CA THR A 244 5.51 7.90 0.85
C THR A 244 4.07 8.21 1.19
N LEU A 245 3.88 9.20 2.04
CA LEU A 245 2.58 9.69 2.46
C LEU A 245 2.05 10.69 1.45
N THR A 246 0.79 10.51 1.05
CA THR A 246 0.18 11.27 -0.04
C THR A 246 -1.27 11.63 0.23
N ASP A 247 -1.78 12.63 -0.50
CA ASP A 247 -3.19 12.88 -0.68
C ASP A 247 -3.59 12.71 -2.16
N ARG A 248 -4.83 12.36 -2.41
CA ARG A 248 -5.35 12.21 -3.78
C ARG A 248 -5.87 13.56 -4.28
N ILE A 249 -5.40 13.98 -5.46
CA ILE A 249 -5.78 15.23 -6.11
C ILE A 249 -6.58 15.05 -7.41
N ALA A 250 -6.66 13.83 -7.94
CA ALA A 250 -7.51 13.43 -9.08
C ALA A 250 -7.73 11.91 -9.09
N PRO A 251 -8.79 11.45 -9.77
CA PRO A 251 -10.14 11.98 -9.79
C PRO A 251 -10.73 11.99 -8.45
#